data_89887ff2a434ce8720d319cbfd75ce52
#
_entry.id   89887ff2a434ce8720d319cbfd75ce52
#
_cell.length_a   1.000
_cell.length_b   1.000
_cell.length_c   1.000
_cell.angle_alpha   90.00
_cell.angle_beta   90.00
_cell.angle_gamma   90.00
#
_symmetry.space_group_name_H-M   'P 1'
#
loop_
_entity.id
_entity.type
_entity.pdbx_description
1 polymer ?
#
loop_
_entity_poly.entity_id
_entity_poly.type
_entity_poly.pdbx_seq_one_letter_code
_entity_poly.pdbx_strand_id
1 'polypeptide(L)'
;MRQSQSFPMACITLLSAACAAADTDEALAPLGGYTLVWADEFDGAAGAPIDPSRWVHDVGGDGWGNNQLEFNTDRTENVRQDGEGKLIIEALREDYEGNRFTSGRVLTQGRFAVQTGRVEARIKLPVGSGLWPAFWMLGADIDQVSWPACGEIDILELRGEEPYTALGTIHGPGYSGADSISGQYTLRAGTFGDDFHDFAVDIDPGHIAWMIDGEVFATVTPGDLPDGAAWAFDRPFFLLLNLAVGGNFVGALDESALPARVEVEHVRVYERSP
;
A
#
# COMPACT_ATOMS: atom_id res chain seq x y z
N MET A 1 -75.74 35.53 -18.08
CA MET A 1 -74.49 36.20 -17.67
C MET A 1 -73.58 35.17 -17.04
N ARG A 2 -72.56 34.67 -17.76
CA ARG A 2 -71.52 33.80 -17.23
C ARG A 2 -70.17 34.56 -17.40
N GLN A 3 -69.58 34.88 -16.24
CA GLN A 3 -68.23 35.50 -16.22
C GLN A 3 -67.16 34.42 -16.47
N SER A 4 -66.32 34.67 -17.47
CA SER A 4 -65.15 33.90 -17.75
C SER A 4 -64.02 34.41 -16.87
N GLN A 5 -63.46 33.53 -16.00
CA GLN A 5 -62.23 33.81 -15.27
C GLN A 5 -61.03 33.27 -16.08
N SER A 6 -60.15 34.19 -16.43
CA SER A 6 -58.85 33.87 -17.06
C SER A 6 -57.83 33.61 -15.96
N PHE A 7 -57.19 32.44 -16.03
CA PHE A 7 -56.01 32.12 -15.20
C PHE A 7 -54.74 32.52 -15.94
N PRO A 8 -53.77 33.13 -15.26
CA PRO A 8 -52.49 33.41 -15.88
C PRO A 8 -51.61 32.14 -15.93
N MET A 9 -51.02 31.91 -17.08
CA MET A 9 -50.08 30.84 -17.36
C MET A 9 -48.73 31.19 -16.74
N ALA A 10 -48.31 30.42 -15.72
CA ALA A 10 -47.02 30.56 -15.10
C ALA A 10 -45.95 29.97 -16.01
N CYS A 11 -45.01 30.82 -16.43
CA CYS A 11 -43.82 30.42 -17.17
C CYS A 11 -42.84 29.78 -16.23
N ILE A 12 -42.65 28.45 -16.34
CA ILE A 12 -41.62 27.72 -15.58
C ILE A 12 -40.32 27.86 -16.33
N THR A 13 -39.42 28.69 -15.83
CA THR A 13 -38.05 28.80 -16.29
C THR A 13 -37.27 27.61 -15.73
N LEU A 14 -36.88 26.66 -16.61
CA LEU A 14 -35.94 25.60 -16.29
C LEU A 14 -34.53 26.21 -16.13
N LEU A 15 -34.05 26.31 -14.90
CA LEU A 15 -32.64 26.52 -14.61
C LEU A 15 -31.90 25.21 -14.93
N SER A 16 -31.15 25.17 -16.00
CA SER A 16 -30.14 24.15 -16.24
C SER A 16 -28.98 24.38 -15.25
N ALA A 17 -28.88 23.55 -14.22
CA ALA A 17 -27.68 23.47 -13.42
C ALA A 17 -26.58 22.82 -14.28
N ALA A 18 -25.66 23.63 -14.77
CA ALA A 18 -24.41 23.16 -15.31
C ALA A 18 -23.62 22.58 -14.14
N CYS A 19 -23.45 21.25 -14.14
CA CYS A 19 -22.49 20.57 -13.27
C CYS A 19 -21.11 21.03 -13.75
N ALA A 20 -20.50 21.97 -13.04
CA ALA A 20 -19.08 22.27 -13.23
C ALA A 20 -18.32 21.04 -12.76
N ALA A 21 -17.61 20.38 -13.67
CA ALA A 21 -16.57 19.42 -13.32
C ALA A 21 -15.59 20.19 -12.40
N ALA A 22 -15.41 19.71 -11.20
CA ALA A 22 -14.37 20.20 -10.32
C ALA A 22 -13.05 19.92 -11.03
N ASP A 23 -12.29 20.96 -11.35
CA ASP A 23 -10.90 20.86 -11.75
C ASP A 23 -10.14 20.24 -10.55
N THR A 24 -9.82 18.95 -10.65
CA THR A 24 -8.99 18.22 -9.68
C THR A 24 -7.51 18.40 -9.99
N ASP A 25 -7.11 19.61 -10.30
CA ASP A 25 -5.70 20.00 -10.32
C ASP A 25 -5.38 20.76 -9.02
N GLU A 26 -5.67 20.14 -7.88
CA GLU A 26 -5.10 20.54 -6.62
C GLU A 26 -3.64 20.09 -6.64
N ALA A 27 -2.77 20.97 -7.15
CA ALA A 27 -1.34 20.74 -7.18
C ALA A 27 -0.91 20.28 -5.79
N LEU A 28 -0.42 19.02 -5.70
CA LEU A 28 0.03 18.39 -4.47
C LEU A 28 0.89 19.39 -3.69
N ALA A 29 0.47 19.74 -2.47
CA ALA A 29 1.19 20.72 -1.66
C ALA A 29 2.64 20.26 -1.50
N PRO A 30 3.64 21.07 -1.84
CA PRO A 30 5.03 20.66 -1.75
C PRO A 30 5.37 20.32 -0.31
N LEU A 31 5.77 19.08 -0.05
CA LEU A 31 6.41 18.68 1.19
C LEU A 31 7.69 19.53 1.31
N GLY A 32 7.78 20.39 2.34
CA GLY A 32 8.92 21.30 2.51
C GLY A 32 10.24 20.53 2.46
N GLY A 33 11.10 20.86 1.46
CA GLY A 33 12.38 20.19 1.27
C GLY A 33 12.35 18.88 0.46
N TYR A 34 11.20 18.56 -0.19
CA TYR A 34 11.06 17.40 -1.07
C TYR A 34 10.47 17.77 -2.42
N THR A 35 10.85 17.01 -3.45
CA THR A 35 10.33 17.10 -4.82
C THR A 35 9.71 15.75 -5.19
N LEU A 36 8.46 15.75 -5.64
CA LEU A 36 7.78 14.54 -6.13
C LEU A 36 8.49 14.05 -7.41
N VAL A 37 8.94 12.79 -7.41
CA VAL A 37 9.67 12.18 -8.55
C VAL A 37 8.93 11.01 -9.18
N TRP A 38 8.01 10.39 -8.45
CA TRP A 38 7.17 9.31 -8.95
C TRP A 38 5.86 9.25 -8.14
N ALA A 39 4.75 8.95 -8.82
CA ALA A 39 3.47 8.74 -8.16
C ALA A 39 2.55 7.83 -8.98
N ASP A 40 1.61 7.19 -8.28
CA ASP A 40 0.40 6.62 -8.85
C ASP A 40 -0.79 7.00 -7.96
N GLU A 41 -1.75 7.72 -8.54
CA GLU A 41 -2.97 8.21 -7.89
C GLU A 41 -4.17 7.30 -8.19
N PHE A 42 -3.97 6.22 -8.92
CA PHE A 42 -4.97 5.19 -9.26
C PHE A 42 -6.29 5.70 -9.85
N ASP A 43 -6.24 6.73 -10.72
CA ASP A 43 -7.39 7.43 -11.33
C ASP A 43 -7.97 6.74 -12.58
N GLY A 44 -7.66 5.47 -12.77
CA GLY A 44 -8.25 4.65 -13.82
C GLY A 44 -9.72 4.33 -13.58
N ALA A 45 -10.41 3.89 -14.65
CA ALA A 45 -11.83 3.53 -14.59
C ALA A 45 -12.09 2.33 -13.66
N ALA A 46 -13.31 2.24 -13.13
CA ALA A 46 -13.75 1.12 -12.30
C ALA A 46 -13.52 -0.25 -12.99
N GLY A 47 -12.84 -1.16 -12.29
CA GLY A 47 -12.46 -2.48 -12.79
C GLY A 47 -11.26 -2.48 -13.74
N ALA A 48 -10.62 -1.32 -13.98
CA ALA A 48 -9.41 -1.28 -14.80
C ALA A 48 -8.24 -1.97 -14.09
N PRO A 49 -7.34 -2.65 -14.85
CA PRO A 49 -6.09 -3.16 -14.29
C PRO A 49 -5.17 -2.01 -13.86
N ILE A 50 -4.13 -2.35 -13.10
CA ILE A 50 -3.03 -1.42 -12.81
C ILE A 50 -2.27 -1.02 -14.07
N ASP A 51 -1.59 0.13 -14.04
CA ASP A 51 -0.75 0.60 -15.15
C ASP A 51 0.50 -0.30 -15.30
N PRO A 52 0.65 -1.06 -16.38
CA PRO A 52 1.79 -1.96 -16.59
C PRO A 52 3.11 -1.23 -16.85
N SER A 53 3.09 0.08 -17.07
CA SER A 53 4.29 0.91 -17.14
C SER A 53 4.87 1.23 -15.75
N ARG A 54 4.05 1.12 -14.70
CA ARG A 54 4.41 1.41 -13.30
C ARG A 54 4.54 0.15 -12.48
N TRP A 55 3.65 -0.82 -12.69
CA TRP A 55 3.52 -2.02 -11.86
C TRP A 55 3.59 -3.30 -12.67
N VAL A 56 4.04 -4.36 -12.02
CA VAL A 56 3.94 -5.74 -12.50
C VAL A 56 3.27 -6.59 -11.42
N HIS A 57 2.58 -7.66 -11.82
CA HIS A 57 2.03 -8.65 -10.90
C HIS A 57 3.10 -9.69 -10.57
N ASP A 58 3.17 -10.09 -9.30
CA ASP A 58 3.95 -11.22 -8.84
C ASP A 58 3.00 -12.41 -8.62
N VAL A 59 2.96 -13.30 -9.59
CA VAL A 59 1.95 -14.36 -9.70
C VAL A 59 2.50 -15.68 -9.17
N GLY A 60 1.75 -16.34 -8.27
CA GLY A 60 2.13 -17.63 -7.72
C GLY A 60 1.45 -17.95 -6.41
N GLY A 61 1.62 -19.19 -5.93
CA GLY A 61 0.95 -19.69 -4.73
C GLY A 61 1.78 -20.73 -3.98
N ASP A 62 3.12 -20.61 -3.98
CA ASP A 62 4.06 -21.54 -3.33
C ASP A 62 4.33 -21.21 -1.84
N GLY A 63 3.53 -20.26 -1.25
CA GLY A 63 3.63 -19.84 0.14
C GLY A 63 4.65 -18.73 0.39
N TRP A 64 5.33 -18.22 -0.66
CA TRP A 64 6.19 -17.03 -0.63
C TRP A 64 7.26 -17.04 0.47
N GLY A 65 7.76 -18.24 0.83
CA GLY A 65 8.76 -18.43 1.89
C GLY A 65 8.19 -18.31 3.32
N ASN A 66 6.90 -17.97 3.48
CA ASN A 66 6.25 -17.68 4.75
C ASN A 66 5.02 -18.57 5.05
N ASN A 67 4.81 -19.66 4.28
CA ASN A 67 3.63 -20.52 4.38
C ASN A 67 2.30 -19.76 4.19
N GLN A 68 2.30 -18.72 3.35
CA GLN A 68 1.09 -18.01 2.95
C GLN A 68 0.16 -18.95 2.18
N LEU A 69 -1.15 -18.74 2.27
CA LEU A 69 -2.15 -19.68 1.79
C LEU A 69 -2.77 -19.28 0.45
N GLU A 70 -2.62 -18.03 0.05
CA GLU A 70 -3.18 -17.48 -1.19
C GLU A 70 -2.34 -17.83 -2.41
N PHE A 71 -3.00 -17.84 -3.56
CA PHE A 71 -2.40 -17.69 -4.87
C PHE A 71 -2.54 -16.21 -5.28
N ASN A 72 -1.44 -15.49 -5.48
CA ASN A 72 -1.46 -14.15 -6.03
C ASN A 72 -1.67 -14.19 -7.53
N THR A 73 -2.67 -13.45 -8.03
CA THR A 73 -3.08 -13.45 -9.43
C THR A 73 -2.85 -12.11 -10.11
N ASP A 74 -2.90 -12.09 -11.44
CA ASP A 74 -2.95 -10.89 -12.28
C ASP A 74 -4.39 -10.50 -12.70
N ARG A 75 -5.40 -11.11 -12.08
CA ARG A 75 -6.82 -10.90 -12.41
C ARG A 75 -7.36 -9.64 -11.75
N THR A 76 -8.30 -8.98 -12.41
CA THR A 76 -8.98 -7.80 -11.87
C THR A 76 -9.95 -8.10 -10.71
N GLU A 77 -10.27 -9.37 -10.47
CA GLU A 77 -10.95 -9.82 -9.25
C GLU A 77 -10.10 -9.55 -8.01
N ASN A 78 -8.78 -9.72 -8.12
CA ASN A 78 -7.86 -9.53 -7.00
C ASN A 78 -7.15 -8.17 -6.99
N VAL A 79 -6.83 -7.60 -8.18
CA VAL A 79 -6.11 -6.32 -8.26
C VAL A 79 -6.76 -5.45 -9.34
N ARG A 80 -7.32 -4.31 -8.93
CA ARG A 80 -8.01 -3.37 -9.84
C ARG A 80 -8.06 -1.96 -9.30
N GLN A 81 -8.32 -1.03 -10.18
CA GLN A 81 -8.73 0.32 -9.80
C GLN A 81 -10.26 0.35 -9.58
N ASP A 82 -10.72 1.14 -8.61
CA ASP A 82 -12.14 1.20 -8.26
C ASP A 82 -12.94 2.23 -9.08
N GLY A 83 -12.27 3.14 -9.79
CA GLY A 83 -12.87 4.25 -10.53
C GLY A 83 -13.17 5.48 -9.69
N GLU A 84 -12.73 5.46 -8.42
CA GLU A 84 -12.87 6.56 -7.45
C GLU A 84 -11.50 7.01 -6.89
N GLY A 85 -10.43 6.74 -7.64
CA GLY A 85 -9.07 7.11 -7.25
C GLY A 85 -8.41 6.13 -6.28
N LYS A 86 -8.71 4.83 -6.36
CA LYS A 86 -8.07 3.84 -5.48
C LYS A 86 -7.67 2.56 -6.20
N LEU A 87 -6.53 2.02 -5.78
CA LEU A 87 -6.18 0.63 -6.01
C LEU A 87 -6.86 -0.25 -4.97
N ILE A 88 -7.46 -1.35 -5.41
CA ILE A 88 -8.01 -2.42 -4.58
C ILE A 88 -7.16 -3.66 -4.75
N ILE A 89 -6.63 -4.19 -3.64
CA ILE A 89 -6.08 -5.55 -3.57
C ILE A 89 -7.03 -6.37 -2.72
N GLU A 90 -7.68 -7.37 -3.33
CA GLU A 90 -8.75 -8.13 -2.68
C GLU A 90 -8.39 -9.61 -2.52
N ALA A 91 -8.42 -10.08 -1.29
CA ALA A 91 -8.29 -11.49 -0.96
C ALA A 91 -9.67 -12.16 -1.02
N LEU A 92 -9.76 -13.27 -1.74
CA LEU A 92 -10.98 -14.02 -1.96
C LEU A 92 -10.84 -15.46 -1.45
N ARG A 93 -11.96 -16.04 -1.04
CA ARG A 93 -12.07 -17.46 -0.79
C ARG A 93 -12.57 -18.16 -2.07
N GLU A 94 -11.66 -18.74 -2.80
CA GLU A 94 -11.95 -19.51 -4.01
C GLU A 94 -10.83 -20.52 -4.27
N ASP A 95 -11.18 -21.67 -4.84
CA ASP A 95 -10.19 -22.66 -5.26
C ASP A 95 -9.55 -22.21 -6.58
N TYR A 96 -8.24 -21.97 -6.57
CA TYR A 96 -7.48 -21.51 -7.74
C TYR A 96 -6.06 -22.10 -7.73
N GLU A 97 -5.66 -22.77 -8.82
CA GLU A 97 -4.31 -23.36 -9.01
C GLU A 97 -3.80 -24.18 -7.80
N GLY A 98 -4.71 -24.86 -7.10
CA GLY A 98 -4.41 -25.70 -5.94
C GLY A 98 -4.43 -24.99 -4.59
N ASN A 99 -4.57 -23.68 -4.55
CA ASN A 99 -4.77 -22.87 -3.34
C ASN A 99 -6.27 -22.64 -3.09
N ARG A 100 -6.68 -22.48 -1.83
CA ARG A 100 -8.06 -22.22 -1.42
C ARG A 100 -8.42 -20.73 -1.35
N PHE A 101 -7.45 -19.87 -1.55
CA PHE A 101 -7.57 -18.43 -1.49
C PHE A 101 -6.81 -17.80 -2.64
N THR A 102 -7.29 -16.67 -3.13
CA THR A 102 -6.58 -15.82 -4.07
C THR A 102 -6.39 -14.44 -3.49
N SER A 103 -5.36 -13.74 -3.93
CA SER A 103 -5.08 -12.36 -3.57
C SER A 103 -4.25 -11.68 -4.66
N GLY A 104 -3.63 -10.55 -4.33
CA GLY A 104 -2.76 -9.82 -5.23
C GLY A 104 -1.47 -9.36 -4.58
N ARG A 105 -0.39 -9.37 -5.38
CA ARG A 105 0.90 -8.82 -5.07
C ARG A 105 1.42 -8.07 -6.29
N VAL A 106 1.68 -6.79 -6.11
CA VAL A 106 2.13 -5.89 -7.18
C VAL A 106 3.42 -5.20 -6.78
N LEU A 107 4.28 -4.97 -7.77
CA LEU A 107 5.62 -4.44 -7.52
C LEU A 107 6.09 -3.53 -8.65
N THR A 108 7.00 -2.62 -8.35
CA THR A 108 7.61 -1.73 -9.35
C THR A 108 8.93 -2.27 -9.90
N GLN A 109 9.26 -3.56 -9.71
CA GLN A 109 10.50 -4.18 -10.20
C GLN A 109 10.64 -4.02 -11.72
N GLY A 110 11.80 -3.50 -12.16
CA GLY A 110 12.06 -3.23 -13.57
C GLY A 110 11.27 -2.05 -14.15
N ARG A 111 10.52 -1.31 -13.34
CA ARG A 111 9.78 -0.10 -13.71
C ARG A 111 10.30 1.13 -12.97
N PHE A 112 10.41 1.04 -11.65
CA PHE A 112 10.87 2.13 -10.80
C PHE A 112 11.62 1.57 -9.59
N ALA A 113 12.65 2.29 -9.15
CA ALA A 113 13.36 2.05 -7.90
C ALA A 113 13.89 3.38 -7.35
N VAL A 114 13.97 3.50 -6.03
CA VAL A 114 14.45 4.67 -5.30
C VAL A 114 15.55 4.26 -4.33
N GLN A 115 16.55 5.10 -4.15
CA GLN A 115 17.64 4.84 -3.19
C GLN A 115 17.55 5.72 -1.95
N THR A 116 17.16 6.98 -2.11
CA THR A 116 17.04 7.95 -1.02
C THR A 116 15.81 8.82 -1.25
N GLY A 117 15.24 9.32 -0.17
CA GLY A 117 14.06 10.17 -0.22
C GLY A 117 12.93 9.64 0.66
N ARG A 118 11.72 10.12 0.42
CA ARG A 118 10.50 9.65 1.08
C ARG A 118 9.69 8.77 0.16
N VAL A 119 9.25 7.64 0.68
CA VAL A 119 8.27 6.76 0.06
C VAL A 119 7.05 6.75 0.95
N GLU A 120 5.87 7.07 0.39
CA GLU A 120 4.62 7.07 1.15
C GLU A 120 3.47 6.45 0.37
N ALA A 121 2.51 5.91 1.08
CA ALA A 121 1.23 5.49 0.55
C ALA A 121 0.12 5.79 1.55
N ARG A 122 -1.05 6.19 1.04
CA ARG A 122 -2.25 6.38 1.84
C ARG A 122 -3.14 5.16 1.70
N ILE A 123 -3.29 4.42 2.81
CA ILE A 123 -3.83 3.06 2.79
C ILE A 123 -4.88 2.89 3.90
N LYS A 124 -5.97 2.18 3.56
CA LYS A 124 -6.92 1.61 4.51
C LYS A 124 -6.78 0.09 4.51
N LEU A 125 -6.67 -0.50 5.69
CA LEU A 125 -6.28 -1.89 5.88
C LEU A 125 -7.48 -2.78 6.23
N PRO A 126 -7.47 -4.06 5.83
CA PRO A 126 -8.47 -5.02 6.28
C PRO A 126 -8.24 -5.40 7.75
N VAL A 127 -9.33 -5.77 8.42
CA VAL A 127 -9.34 -6.30 9.78
C VAL A 127 -9.82 -7.74 9.76
N GLY A 128 -9.11 -8.64 10.45
CA GLY A 128 -9.49 -10.04 10.57
C GLY A 128 -8.27 -10.94 10.79
N SER A 129 -8.40 -11.92 11.68
CA SER A 129 -7.31 -12.84 12.00
C SER A 129 -6.81 -13.58 10.77
N GLY A 130 -5.51 -13.67 10.61
CA GLY A 130 -4.84 -14.32 9.49
C GLY A 130 -4.75 -13.48 8.23
N LEU A 131 -5.09 -12.18 8.25
CA LEU A 131 -4.83 -11.24 7.17
C LEU A 131 -3.52 -10.51 7.42
N TRP A 132 -2.70 -10.40 6.37
CA TRP A 132 -1.38 -9.77 6.42
C TRP A 132 -1.18 -8.81 5.26
N PRO A 133 -1.71 -7.59 5.37
CA PRO A 133 -1.40 -6.52 4.43
C PRO A 133 0.00 -5.99 4.64
N ALA A 134 0.70 -5.65 3.54
CA ALA A 134 2.03 -5.08 3.57
C ALA A 134 2.25 -4.05 2.44
N PHE A 135 2.98 -2.98 2.79
CA PHE A 135 3.61 -2.04 1.88
C PHE A 135 5.10 -1.99 2.21
N TRP A 136 5.93 -2.40 1.27
CA TRP A 136 7.32 -2.71 1.54
C TRP A 136 8.22 -2.55 0.32
N MET A 137 9.51 -2.79 0.49
CA MET A 137 10.52 -2.58 -0.53
C MET A 137 11.58 -3.68 -0.50
N LEU A 138 12.07 -4.08 -1.67
CA LEU A 138 13.20 -5.00 -1.84
C LEU A 138 14.31 -4.37 -2.66
N GLY A 139 15.55 -4.72 -2.33
CA GLY A 139 16.72 -4.27 -3.08
C GLY A 139 16.63 -4.66 -4.56
N ALA A 140 16.88 -3.67 -5.45
CA ALA A 140 16.73 -3.85 -6.90
C ALA A 140 17.71 -4.87 -7.51
N ASP A 141 18.72 -5.26 -6.76
CA ASP A 141 19.72 -6.27 -7.12
C ASP A 141 19.41 -7.69 -6.60
N ILE A 142 18.17 -7.95 -6.17
CA ILE A 142 17.73 -9.23 -5.58
C ILE A 142 18.06 -10.45 -6.46
N ASP A 143 17.98 -10.31 -7.79
CA ASP A 143 18.29 -11.37 -8.74
C ASP A 143 19.80 -11.73 -8.78
N GLN A 144 20.65 -10.87 -8.19
CA GLN A 144 22.11 -11.03 -8.18
C GLN A 144 22.63 -11.48 -6.81
N VAL A 145 22.08 -10.91 -5.73
CA VAL A 145 22.60 -11.15 -4.36
C VAL A 145 21.65 -11.93 -3.46
N SER A 146 20.41 -12.14 -3.88
CA SER A 146 19.35 -12.85 -3.15
C SER A 146 18.97 -12.17 -1.82
N TRP A 147 17.85 -12.57 -1.27
CA TRP A 147 17.42 -12.22 0.08
C TRP A 147 18.19 -13.06 1.13
N PRO A 148 18.58 -12.51 2.30
CA PRO A 148 18.35 -11.12 2.77
C PRO A 148 19.48 -10.15 2.36
N ALA A 149 20.45 -10.54 1.52
CA ALA A 149 21.59 -9.70 1.16
C ALA A 149 21.21 -8.48 0.31
N CYS A 150 20.10 -8.56 -0.44
CA CYS A 150 19.56 -7.41 -1.18
C CYS A 150 18.99 -6.31 -0.24
N GLY A 151 18.66 -6.65 1.02
CA GLY A 151 17.94 -5.78 1.94
C GLY A 151 16.45 -5.77 1.67
N GLU A 152 15.66 -5.52 2.74
CA GLU A 152 14.22 -5.34 2.71
C GLU A 152 13.82 -4.26 3.72
N ILE A 153 12.91 -3.37 3.32
CA ILE A 153 12.37 -2.31 4.17
C ILE A 153 10.85 -2.45 4.14
N ASP A 154 10.26 -2.85 5.26
CA ASP A 154 8.81 -2.89 5.41
C ASP A 154 8.35 -1.55 5.94
N ILE A 155 7.66 -0.77 5.09
CA ILE A 155 7.10 0.53 5.46
C ILE A 155 5.89 0.32 6.36
N LEU A 156 5.12 -0.72 6.06
CA LEU A 156 3.94 -1.14 6.78
C LEU A 156 3.82 -2.66 6.72
N GLU A 157 3.70 -3.27 7.88
CA GLU A 157 3.11 -4.60 8.05
C GLU A 157 2.05 -4.55 9.14
N LEU A 158 0.95 -5.31 8.98
CA LEU A 158 -0.09 -5.41 10.00
C LEU A 158 -0.54 -6.86 10.15
N ARG A 159 -0.75 -7.28 11.40
CA ARG A 159 -1.46 -8.50 11.72
C ARG A 159 -2.94 -8.17 11.85
N GLY A 160 -3.77 -8.79 11.02
CA GLY A 160 -5.20 -8.50 10.99
C GLY A 160 -5.93 -8.77 12.32
N GLU A 161 -5.39 -9.60 13.20
CA GLU A 161 -5.84 -9.82 14.59
C GLU A 161 -5.41 -8.73 15.57
N GLU A 162 -4.42 -7.90 15.19
CA GLU A 162 -3.95 -6.73 15.96
C GLU A 162 -4.13 -5.44 15.15
N PRO A 163 -5.36 -5.12 14.70
CA PRO A 163 -5.60 -4.12 13.66
C PRO A 163 -5.35 -2.67 14.06
N TYR A 164 -4.89 -2.46 15.28
CA TYR A 164 -4.51 -1.17 15.85
C TYR A 164 -2.99 -0.97 15.96
N THR A 165 -2.17 -1.99 15.58
CA THR A 165 -0.71 -1.92 15.66
C THR A 165 -0.07 -2.22 14.30
N ALA A 166 0.64 -1.24 13.75
CA ALA A 166 1.43 -1.39 12.53
C ALA A 166 2.93 -1.48 12.86
N LEU A 167 3.68 -2.20 12.05
CA LEU A 167 5.12 -2.37 12.18
C LEU A 167 5.84 -1.75 10.99
N GLY A 168 7.02 -1.16 11.26
CA GLY A 168 8.05 -0.86 10.27
C GLY A 168 9.26 -1.72 10.58
N THR A 169 9.81 -2.41 9.59
CA THR A 169 10.83 -3.43 9.78
C THR A 169 11.97 -3.29 8.78
N ILE A 170 13.17 -3.73 9.13
CA ILE A 170 14.25 -4.00 8.17
C ILE A 170 14.75 -5.43 8.30
N HIS A 171 15.08 -6.01 7.13
CA HIS A 171 15.77 -7.28 7.04
C HIS A 171 17.06 -7.12 6.24
N GLY A 172 18.13 -7.77 6.71
CA GLY A 172 19.43 -7.79 6.06
C GLY A 172 20.32 -8.92 6.56
N PRO A 173 21.56 -9.00 6.07
CA PRO A 173 22.48 -10.04 6.49
C PRO A 173 22.79 -10.01 7.98
N GLY A 174 22.35 -11.07 8.70
CA GLY A 174 22.52 -11.20 10.16
C GLY A 174 21.38 -10.66 11.01
N TYR A 175 20.33 -10.08 10.37
CA TYR A 175 19.11 -9.58 11.03
C TYR A 175 17.92 -9.75 10.06
N SER A 176 17.36 -10.93 9.97
CA SER A 176 16.26 -11.23 9.06
C SER A 176 15.29 -12.26 9.62
N GLY A 177 14.07 -12.33 9.10
CA GLY A 177 13.02 -13.18 9.64
C GLY A 177 12.70 -12.82 11.09
N ALA A 178 12.76 -13.78 11.99
CA ALA A 178 12.47 -13.57 13.41
C ALA A 178 13.50 -12.67 14.15
N ASP A 179 14.69 -12.50 13.58
CA ASP A 179 15.77 -11.67 14.13
C ASP A 179 15.82 -10.27 13.46
N SER A 180 14.77 -9.87 12.74
CA SER A 180 14.65 -8.56 12.13
C SER A 180 14.64 -7.41 13.14
N ILE A 181 14.94 -6.20 12.66
CA ILE A 181 14.86 -4.98 13.49
C ILE A 181 13.55 -4.26 13.14
N SER A 182 12.66 -4.13 14.14
CA SER A 182 11.34 -3.57 13.95
C SER A 182 11.02 -2.47 14.94
N GLY A 183 10.26 -1.46 14.50
CA GLY A 183 9.53 -0.54 15.36
C GLY A 183 8.03 -0.75 15.21
N GLN A 184 7.25 -0.31 16.19
CA GLN A 184 5.80 -0.42 16.14
C GLN A 184 5.12 0.90 16.47
N TYR A 185 3.97 1.12 15.82
CA TYR A 185 3.05 2.22 16.12
C TYR A 185 1.68 1.66 16.49
N THR A 186 1.12 2.12 17.59
CA THR A 186 -0.20 1.68 18.05
C THR A 186 -1.15 2.88 18.10
N LEU A 187 -2.27 2.78 17.37
CA LEU A 187 -3.33 3.79 17.41
C LEU A 187 -3.86 3.95 18.84
N ARG A 188 -4.14 5.20 19.21
CA ARG A 188 -4.72 5.51 20.54
C ARG A 188 -6.18 5.07 20.67
N ALA A 189 -6.88 4.92 19.54
CA ALA A 189 -8.26 4.47 19.46
C ALA A 189 -8.57 3.99 18.04
N GLY A 190 -9.54 3.09 17.89
CA GLY A 190 -9.94 2.56 16.60
C GLY A 190 -8.97 1.55 16.01
N THR A 191 -9.07 1.33 14.72
CA THR A 191 -8.24 0.40 13.95
C THR A 191 -7.82 1.04 12.63
N PHE A 192 -6.75 0.54 12.01
CA PHE A 192 -6.33 0.94 10.66
C PHE A 192 -7.34 0.54 9.56
N GLY A 193 -8.41 -0.17 9.91
CA GLY A 193 -9.54 -0.47 9.04
C GLY A 193 -10.66 0.56 9.09
N ASP A 194 -10.64 1.50 10.03
CA ASP A 194 -11.72 2.49 10.19
C ASP A 194 -11.58 3.64 9.19
N ASP A 195 -10.35 4.05 8.86
CA ASP A 195 -10.05 5.17 7.95
C ASP A 195 -8.73 4.93 7.19
N PHE A 196 -8.41 5.81 6.25
CA PHE A 196 -7.12 5.87 5.56
C PHE A 196 -6.06 6.53 6.43
N HIS A 197 -4.86 5.96 6.42
CA HIS A 197 -3.68 6.49 7.09
C HIS A 197 -2.52 6.64 6.11
N ASP A 198 -1.65 7.64 6.35
CA ASP A 198 -0.43 7.85 5.56
C ASP A 198 0.72 7.06 6.19
N PHE A 199 1.18 6.02 5.49
CA PHE A 199 2.35 5.23 5.88
C PHE A 199 3.55 5.67 5.06
N ALA A 200 4.64 6.04 5.72
CA ALA A 200 5.81 6.57 5.03
C ALA A 200 7.12 6.10 5.65
N VAL A 201 8.17 6.09 4.82
CA VAL A 201 9.56 5.92 5.23
C VAL A 201 10.43 6.99 4.60
N ASP A 202 11.30 7.62 5.40
CA ASP A 202 12.41 8.45 4.92
C ASP A 202 13.67 7.59 4.89
N ILE A 203 14.34 7.56 3.74
CA ILE A 203 15.58 6.82 3.51
C ILE A 203 16.68 7.83 3.19
N ASP A 204 17.66 7.94 4.09
CA ASP A 204 18.87 8.72 3.92
C ASP A 204 20.10 7.80 4.01
N PRO A 205 21.28 8.20 3.52
CA PRO A 205 22.49 7.42 3.72
C PRO A 205 22.75 7.11 5.20
N GLY A 206 22.73 5.83 5.56
CA GLY A 206 22.93 5.39 6.95
C GLY A 206 21.80 5.74 7.92
N HIS A 207 20.59 6.03 7.44
CA HIS A 207 19.47 6.35 8.32
C HIS A 207 18.12 6.05 7.65
N ILE A 208 17.25 5.35 8.35
CA ILE A 208 15.86 5.08 7.93
C ILE A 208 14.93 5.52 9.06
N ALA A 209 13.83 6.22 8.72
CA ALA A 209 12.82 6.65 9.68
C ALA A 209 11.41 6.33 9.17
N TRP A 210 10.60 5.67 10.00
CA TRP A 210 9.21 5.34 9.70
C TRP A 210 8.24 6.34 10.31
N MET A 211 7.18 6.63 9.55
CA MET A 211 6.14 7.57 9.95
C MET A 211 4.75 7.00 9.67
N ILE A 212 3.80 7.35 10.54
CA ILE A 212 2.37 7.17 10.29
C ILE A 212 1.70 8.52 10.58
N ASP A 213 0.89 9.02 9.62
CA ASP A 213 0.20 10.31 9.69
C ASP A 213 1.15 11.47 10.05
N GLY A 214 2.39 11.41 9.54
CA GLY A 214 3.43 12.41 9.78
C GLY A 214 4.14 12.30 11.13
N GLU A 215 3.76 11.35 12.01
CA GLU A 215 4.43 11.09 13.28
C GLU A 215 5.53 10.03 13.10
N VAL A 216 6.79 10.39 13.38
CA VAL A 216 7.92 9.44 13.36
C VAL A 216 7.80 8.51 14.57
N PHE A 217 7.70 7.20 14.34
CA PHE A 217 7.57 6.22 15.41
C PHE A 217 8.80 5.32 15.60
N ALA A 218 9.64 5.20 14.57
CA ALA A 218 10.87 4.41 14.64
C ALA A 218 11.96 5.01 13.74
N THR A 219 13.21 4.79 14.14
CA THR A 219 14.40 5.11 13.35
C THR A 219 15.42 4.00 13.49
N VAL A 220 16.25 3.79 12.47
CA VAL A 220 17.36 2.84 12.51
C VAL A 220 18.58 3.40 11.78
N THR A 221 19.75 3.07 12.29
CA THR A 221 21.08 3.41 11.75
C THR A 221 21.99 2.20 11.74
N PRO A 222 23.16 2.24 11.07
CA PRO A 222 24.15 1.16 11.17
C PRO A 222 24.59 0.83 12.61
N GLY A 223 24.46 1.79 13.54
CA GLY A 223 24.81 1.58 14.95
C GLY A 223 23.81 0.71 15.73
N ASP A 224 22.62 0.47 15.17
CA ASP A 224 21.57 -0.33 15.78
C ASP A 224 21.63 -1.80 15.32
N LEU A 225 22.51 -2.12 14.35
CA LEU A 225 22.67 -3.47 13.83
C LEU A 225 23.42 -4.39 14.81
N PRO A 226 23.17 -5.70 14.79
CA PRO A 226 23.97 -6.68 15.52
C PRO A 226 25.45 -6.60 15.15
N ASP A 227 26.34 -6.95 16.09
CA ASP A 227 27.79 -6.96 15.88
C ASP A 227 28.17 -7.77 14.64
N GLY A 228 28.89 -7.13 13.72
CA GLY A 228 29.36 -7.74 12.46
C GLY A 228 28.31 -7.83 11.34
N ALA A 229 27.10 -7.37 11.56
CA ALA A 229 26.07 -7.25 10.51
C ALA A 229 26.36 -6.09 9.56
N ALA A 230 25.92 -6.21 8.30
CA ALA A 230 26.16 -5.21 7.27
C ALA A 230 24.91 -4.38 7.00
N TRP A 231 25.08 -3.07 6.86
CA TRP A 231 24.02 -2.15 6.37
C TRP A 231 23.75 -2.43 4.90
N ALA A 232 22.51 -2.82 4.57
CA ALA A 232 22.14 -3.24 3.23
C ALA A 232 21.35 -2.19 2.44
N PHE A 233 21.19 -0.94 2.97
CA PHE A 233 20.19 0.01 2.48
C PHE A 233 20.75 1.18 1.66
N ASP A 234 22.04 1.21 1.36
CA ASP A 234 22.66 2.24 0.50
C ASP A 234 22.61 1.82 -0.99
N ARG A 235 21.46 1.35 -1.46
CA ARG A 235 21.20 0.87 -2.83
C ARG A 235 19.75 1.17 -3.25
N PRO A 236 19.43 1.07 -4.56
CA PRO A 236 18.04 1.24 -5.00
C PRO A 236 17.12 0.11 -4.54
N PHE A 237 15.88 0.45 -4.19
CA PHE A 237 14.81 -0.44 -3.78
C PHE A 237 13.58 -0.25 -4.67
N PHE A 238 12.92 -1.33 -5.06
CA PHE A 238 11.61 -1.28 -5.69
C PHE A 238 10.49 -1.50 -4.67
N LEU A 239 9.29 -1.04 -4.97
CA LEU A 239 8.13 -1.03 -4.08
C LEU A 239 7.29 -2.28 -4.29
N LEU A 240 6.62 -2.74 -3.21
CA LEU A 240 5.66 -3.84 -3.23
C LEU A 240 4.43 -3.48 -2.40
N LEU A 241 3.26 -3.94 -2.86
CA LEU A 241 1.99 -3.92 -2.15
C LEU A 241 1.35 -5.30 -2.26
N ASN A 242 0.88 -5.86 -1.15
CA ASN A 242 0.15 -7.12 -1.16
C ASN A 242 -0.81 -7.27 0.01
N LEU A 243 -1.72 -8.24 -0.12
CA LEU A 243 -2.51 -8.76 0.98
C LEU A 243 -2.29 -10.27 1.06
N ALA A 244 -1.45 -10.72 1.98
CA ALA A 244 -1.26 -12.14 2.23
C ALA A 244 -2.39 -12.70 3.11
N VAL A 245 -2.65 -14.01 2.95
CA VAL A 245 -3.66 -14.77 3.70
C VAL A 245 -2.95 -15.89 4.45
N GLY A 246 -3.05 -15.88 5.80
CA GLY A 246 -2.27 -16.78 6.63
C GLY A 246 -0.78 -16.49 6.60
N GLY A 247 0.01 -17.49 6.94
CA GLY A 247 1.47 -17.38 6.98
C GLY A 247 2.04 -17.40 8.39
N ASN A 248 3.37 -17.35 8.48
CA ASN A 248 4.10 -17.50 9.75
C ASN A 248 3.99 -16.28 10.68
N PHE A 249 3.63 -15.11 10.12
CA PHE A 249 3.64 -13.84 10.84
C PHE A 249 2.32 -13.56 11.58
N VAL A 250 1.21 -14.09 11.08
CA VAL A 250 -0.14 -13.84 11.57
C VAL A 250 -0.74 -15.06 12.28
N GLY A 251 -1.84 -14.86 12.99
CA GLY A 251 -2.60 -15.91 13.64
C GLY A 251 -3.34 -16.82 12.65
N ALA A 252 -4.12 -17.75 13.19
CA ALA A 252 -4.96 -18.62 12.35
C ALA A 252 -5.98 -17.79 11.57
N LEU A 253 -6.15 -18.12 10.29
CA LEU A 253 -7.11 -17.44 9.42
C LEU A 253 -8.55 -17.64 9.92
N ASP A 254 -9.26 -16.55 10.14
CA ASP A 254 -10.71 -16.52 10.22
C ASP A 254 -11.28 -16.32 8.80
N GLU A 255 -11.73 -17.41 8.18
CA GLU A 255 -12.28 -17.35 6.82
C GLU A 255 -13.53 -16.46 6.69
N SER A 256 -14.17 -16.09 7.80
CA SER A 256 -15.31 -15.14 7.78
C SER A 256 -14.89 -13.70 7.55
N ALA A 257 -13.60 -13.39 7.67
CA ALA A 257 -13.03 -12.08 7.31
C ALA A 257 -12.92 -11.88 5.79
N LEU A 258 -13.09 -12.94 4.98
CA LEU A 258 -13.05 -12.85 3.53
C LEU A 258 -14.46 -12.61 2.92
N PRO A 259 -14.60 -11.84 1.83
CA PRO A 259 -13.54 -11.13 1.13
C PRO A 259 -12.96 -9.97 1.95
N ALA A 260 -11.65 -9.73 1.82
CA ALA A 260 -10.94 -8.67 2.51
C ALA A 260 -10.18 -7.79 1.52
N ARG A 261 -10.02 -6.49 1.82
CA ARG A 261 -9.44 -5.53 0.89
C ARG A 261 -8.40 -4.66 1.56
N VAL A 262 -7.29 -4.44 0.86
CA VAL A 262 -6.44 -3.26 1.01
C VAL A 262 -6.93 -2.23 0.01
N GLU A 263 -7.17 -1.00 0.47
CA GLU A 263 -7.54 0.13 -0.36
C GLU A 263 -6.40 1.16 -0.33
N VAL A 264 -5.88 1.57 -1.49
CA VAL A 264 -4.76 2.52 -1.59
C VAL A 264 -5.18 3.73 -2.42
N GLU A 265 -5.18 4.92 -1.82
CA GLU A 265 -5.52 6.17 -2.53
C GLU A 265 -4.35 6.65 -3.41
N HIS A 266 -3.12 6.51 -2.92
CA HIS A 266 -1.95 6.86 -3.72
C HIS A 266 -0.70 6.16 -3.20
N VAL A 267 0.30 6.06 -4.08
CA VAL A 267 1.69 5.80 -3.73
C VAL A 267 2.53 6.93 -4.33
N ARG A 268 3.37 7.57 -3.51
CA ARG A 268 4.19 8.72 -3.91
C ARG A 268 5.62 8.55 -3.45
N VAL A 269 6.55 8.98 -4.28
CA VAL A 269 7.98 9.00 -3.95
C VAL A 269 8.53 10.38 -4.20
N TYR A 270 9.26 10.86 -3.20
CA TYR A 270 9.86 12.19 -3.21
C TYR A 270 11.37 12.08 -2.98
N GLU A 271 12.14 12.88 -3.69
CA GLU A 271 13.55 13.11 -3.40
C GLU A 271 13.75 14.39 -2.59
N ARG A 272 14.80 14.43 -1.78
CA ARG A 272 15.15 15.68 -1.08
C ARG A 272 15.52 16.76 -2.11
N SER A 273 14.92 17.93 -1.96
CA SER A 273 15.30 19.10 -2.78
C SER A 273 16.75 19.49 -2.46
N PRO A 274 17.55 19.86 -3.48
CA PRO A 274 18.95 20.23 -3.32
C PRO A 274 19.18 21.43 -2.36
#